data_3a38be02fc46b1bebcd8f2a65aa27d4a
#
_entry.id   3a38be02fc46b1bebcd8f2a65aa27d4a
#
_cell.length_a   1.000
_cell.length_b   1.000
_cell.length_c   1.000
_cell.angle_alpha   90.00
_cell.angle_beta   90.00
_cell.angle_gamma   90.00
#
_symmetry.space_group_name_H-M   'P 1'
#
loop_
_entity.id
_entity.type
_entity.pdbx_description
1 polymer ?
#
loop_
_entity_poly.entity_id
_entity_poly.type
_entity_poly.pdbx_seq_one_letter_code
_entity_poly.pdbx_strand_id
1 'polypeptide(L)'
;MNASQKAYDQLIARLKQAALLSSCSAILEWDEQTYLPADGASHRADQLSMMAGMVHQEATSPETGDLLNELESASEWEEDSVEQANIREARHEYDRMTKLPRQLVEELSRVATLSHHAWVKARKENQFNDFLPWLEKMIGLKREQAAALGSEGQTAYDALLDEYEPGATSEMIEQAFTPLRNELVKLVSAIKESGIVPDVSLLTRRYPVEKQREFSLSAAEKIGFDFNAGRLDIAAHPFCSGIGPGDCRLTTRYDEHHFP
;
A
#
# COMPACT_ATOMS: atom_id res chain seq x y z
N MET A 1 -13.96 30.68 18.30
CA MET A 1 -12.84 29.81 17.88
C MET A 1 -11.56 30.59 18.16
N ASN A 2 -10.61 29.98 18.86
CA ASN A 2 -9.29 30.58 19.01
C ASN A 2 -8.49 30.41 17.69
N ALA A 3 -7.31 31.03 17.60
CA ALA A 3 -6.51 31.02 16.36
C ALA A 3 -6.07 29.58 16.01
N SER A 4 -5.61 28.82 17.01
CA SER A 4 -5.13 27.45 16.82
C SER A 4 -6.22 26.49 16.31
N GLN A 5 -7.47 26.63 16.84
CA GLN A 5 -8.59 25.83 16.31
C GLN A 5 -8.88 26.15 14.84
N LYS A 6 -8.77 27.42 14.45
CA LYS A 6 -8.96 27.79 13.04
C LYS A 6 -7.84 27.24 12.15
N ALA A 7 -6.60 27.30 12.61
CA ALA A 7 -5.46 26.72 11.87
C ALA A 7 -5.59 25.19 11.74
N TYR A 8 -6.02 24.52 12.82
CA TYR A 8 -6.28 23.07 12.79
C TYR A 8 -7.39 22.71 11.80
N ASP A 9 -8.51 23.43 11.82
CA ASP A 9 -9.61 23.19 10.87
C ASP A 9 -9.16 23.38 9.41
N GLN A 10 -8.27 24.35 9.16
CA GLN A 10 -7.66 24.57 7.84
C GLN A 10 -6.72 23.41 7.45
N LEU A 11 -5.87 22.95 8.37
CA LEU A 11 -5.03 21.77 8.14
C LEU A 11 -5.88 20.55 7.77
N ILE A 12 -6.91 20.24 8.57
CA ILE A 12 -7.81 19.11 8.30
C ILE A 12 -8.53 19.25 6.95
N ALA A 13 -8.91 20.45 6.55
CA ALA A 13 -9.53 20.69 5.25
C ALA A 13 -8.55 20.34 4.08
N ARG A 14 -7.27 20.72 4.20
CA ARG A 14 -6.25 20.39 3.22
C ARG A 14 -5.96 18.90 3.17
N LEU A 15 -5.81 18.24 4.33
CA LEU A 15 -5.61 16.80 4.39
C LEU A 15 -6.79 16.04 3.75
N LYS A 16 -8.01 16.47 3.96
CA LYS A 16 -9.20 15.92 3.29
C LYS A 16 -9.18 16.12 1.79
N GLN A 17 -8.68 17.25 1.31
CA GLN A 17 -8.55 17.50 -0.13
C GLN A 17 -7.50 16.54 -0.76
N ALA A 18 -6.33 16.38 -0.13
CA ALA A 18 -5.33 15.40 -0.56
C ALA A 18 -5.90 13.96 -0.56
N ALA A 19 -6.65 13.58 0.48
CA ALA A 19 -7.32 12.29 0.58
C ALA A 19 -8.35 12.07 -0.53
N LEU A 20 -9.10 13.10 -0.94
CA LEU A 20 -10.03 13.01 -2.08
C LEU A 20 -9.30 12.78 -3.40
N LEU A 21 -8.18 13.46 -3.64
CA LEU A 21 -7.33 13.20 -4.82
C LEU A 21 -6.78 11.78 -4.81
N SER A 22 -6.29 11.31 -3.66
CA SER A 22 -5.82 9.93 -3.48
C SER A 22 -6.92 8.90 -3.73
N SER A 23 -8.17 9.19 -3.33
CA SER A 23 -9.30 8.30 -3.59
C SER A 23 -9.63 8.17 -5.08
N CYS A 24 -9.43 9.23 -5.87
CA CYS A 24 -9.54 9.16 -7.32
C CYS A 24 -8.46 8.23 -7.93
N SER A 25 -7.22 8.34 -7.43
CA SER A 25 -6.13 7.43 -7.84
C SER A 25 -6.48 5.99 -7.49
N ALA A 26 -6.99 5.73 -6.29
CA ALA A 26 -7.35 4.38 -5.83
C ALA A 26 -8.43 3.72 -6.70
N ILE A 27 -9.40 4.48 -7.23
CA ILE A 27 -10.37 3.97 -8.21
C ILE A 27 -9.69 3.57 -9.51
N LEU A 28 -8.77 4.40 -10.01
CA LEU A 28 -8.01 4.13 -11.23
C LEU A 28 -7.10 2.91 -11.07
N GLU A 29 -6.46 2.76 -9.92
CA GLU A 29 -5.61 1.60 -9.56
C GLU A 29 -6.43 0.32 -9.45
N TRP A 30 -7.59 0.38 -8.81
CA TRP A 30 -8.50 -0.76 -8.72
C TRP A 30 -9.00 -1.19 -10.11
N ASP A 31 -9.42 -0.24 -10.96
CA ASP A 31 -9.87 -0.54 -12.32
C ASP A 31 -8.72 -1.09 -13.18
N GLU A 32 -7.49 -0.58 -13.01
CA GLU A 32 -6.28 -1.07 -13.68
C GLU A 32 -6.06 -2.56 -13.43
N GLN A 33 -6.26 -3.02 -12.20
CA GLN A 33 -6.00 -4.40 -11.80
C GLN A 33 -7.19 -5.34 -12.02
N THR A 34 -8.37 -4.82 -12.41
CA THR A 34 -9.61 -5.61 -12.52
C THR A 34 -10.24 -5.58 -13.92
N TYR A 35 -10.59 -4.41 -14.43
CA TYR A 35 -11.42 -4.27 -15.63
C TYR A 35 -10.77 -3.54 -16.81
N LEU A 36 -9.61 -2.91 -16.60
CA LEU A 36 -8.94 -2.17 -17.66
C LEU A 36 -8.59 -3.09 -18.85
N PRO A 37 -9.00 -2.75 -20.09
CA PRO A 37 -8.52 -3.44 -21.28
C PRO A 37 -6.98 -3.37 -21.39
N ALA A 38 -6.35 -4.45 -21.82
CA ALA A 38 -4.88 -4.56 -21.86
C ALA A 38 -4.20 -3.40 -22.63
N ASP A 39 -4.79 -2.96 -23.75
CA ASP A 39 -4.25 -1.86 -24.55
C ASP A 39 -4.38 -0.48 -23.86
N GLY A 40 -5.14 -0.39 -22.78
CA GLY A 40 -5.31 0.82 -21.97
C GLY A 40 -4.17 1.09 -21.00
N ALA A 41 -3.26 0.15 -20.78
CA ALA A 41 -2.24 0.21 -19.72
C ALA A 41 -1.34 1.45 -19.81
N SER A 42 -0.88 1.83 -21.00
CA SER A 42 -0.01 3.00 -21.18
C SER A 42 -0.72 4.30 -20.80
N HIS A 43 -1.96 4.48 -21.25
CA HIS A 43 -2.76 5.66 -20.92
C HIS A 43 -3.10 5.71 -19.43
N ARG A 44 -3.43 4.56 -18.81
CA ARG A 44 -3.67 4.47 -17.37
C ARG A 44 -2.42 4.83 -16.55
N ALA A 45 -1.23 4.40 -17.00
CA ALA A 45 0.02 4.80 -16.37
C ALA A 45 0.24 6.31 -16.41
N ASP A 46 -0.13 6.99 -17.52
CA ASP A 46 -0.08 8.46 -17.61
C ASP A 46 -1.09 9.12 -16.67
N GLN A 47 -2.32 8.58 -16.56
CA GLN A 47 -3.34 9.09 -15.64
C GLN A 47 -2.88 8.96 -14.18
N LEU A 48 -2.39 7.80 -13.77
CA LEU A 48 -1.92 7.55 -12.40
C LEU A 48 -0.67 8.38 -12.06
N SER A 49 0.26 8.52 -12.98
CA SER A 49 1.43 9.39 -12.83
C SER A 49 1.02 10.86 -12.61
N MET A 50 0.09 11.36 -13.41
CA MET A 50 -0.45 12.72 -13.24
C MET A 50 -1.13 12.88 -11.87
N MET A 51 -1.97 11.92 -11.47
CA MET A 51 -2.65 11.95 -10.16
C MET A 51 -1.65 11.92 -9.00
N ALA A 52 -0.62 11.08 -9.09
CA ALA A 52 0.45 11.02 -8.08
C ALA A 52 1.16 12.37 -7.93
N GLY A 53 1.46 13.05 -9.06
CA GLY A 53 2.03 14.40 -9.06
C GLY A 53 1.08 15.45 -8.43
N MET A 54 -0.25 15.35 -8.65
CA MET A 54 -1.24 16.26 -8.04
C MET A 54 -1.36 16.02 -6.53
N VAL A 55 -1.44 14.76 -6.10
CA VAL A 55 -1.46 14.40 -4.67
C VAL A 55 -0.20 14.90 -3.97
N HIS A 56 0.97 14.65 -4.56
CA HIS A 56 2.25 15.11 -4.04
C HIS A 56 2.28 16.65 -3.89
N GLN A 57 1.83 17.38 -4.91
CA GLN A 57 1.78 18.84 -4.86
C GLN A 57 0.88 19.38 -3.76
N GLU A 58 -0.28 18.75 -3.52
CA GLU A 58 -1.18 19.14 -2.43
C GLU A 58 -0.58 18.80 -1.07
N ALA A 59 -0.02 17.60 -0.92
CA ALA A 59 0.61 17.14 0.32
C ALA A 59 1.83 17.97 0.72
N THR A 60 2.60 18.48 -0.24
CA THR A 60 3.84 19.25 -0.01
C THR A 60 3.64 20.76 -0.14
N SER A 61 2.41 21.26 -0.10
CA SER A 61 2.16 22.70 -0.27
C SER A 61 2.81 23.51 0.87
N PRO A 62 3.40 24.68 0.57
CA PRO A 62 3.96 25.55 1.61
C PRO A 62 2.96 25.93 2.69
N GLU A 63 1.68 26.14 2.32
CA GLU A 63 0.62 26.47 3.26
C GLU A 63 0.36 25.36 4.29
N THR A 64 0.52 24.10 3.90
CA THR A 64 0.44 22.98 4.84
C THR A 64 1.60 23.02 5.84
N GLY A 65 2.82 23.31 5.37
CA GLY A 65 3.99 23.50 6.23
C GLY A 65 3.81 24.66 7.21
N ASP A 66 3.30 25.79 6.76
CA ASP A 66 3.06 26.97 7.59
C ASP A 66 2.02 26.68 8.70
N LEU A 67 0.92 26.00 8.36
CA LEU A 67 -0.09 25.55 9.34
C LEU A 67 0.49 24.61 10.38
N LEU A 68 1.31 23.64 9.96
CA LEU A 68 1.97 22.71 10.87
C LEU A 68 2.92 23.44 11.82
N ASN A 69 3.72 24.41 11.34
CA ASN A 69 4.61 25.21 12.16
C ASN A 69 3.84 26.06 13.19
N GLU A 70 2.71 26.67 12.80
CA GLU A 70 1.83 27.42 13.69
C GLU A 70 1.27 26.53 14.80
N LEU A 71 0.75 25.34 14.44
CA LEU A 71 0.10 24.42 15.37
C LEU A 71 1.09 23.80 16.37
N GLU A 72 2.29 23.43 15.94
CA GLU A 72 3.34 22.92 16.82
C GLU A 72 3.86 23.97 17.80
N SER A 73 3.88 25.24 17.38
CA SER A 73 4.31 26.35 18.23
C SER A 73 3.25 26.72 19.27
N ALA A 74 1.97 26.46 19.00
CA ALA A 74 0.88 26.85 19.88
C ALA A 74 0.73 25.96 21.13
N SER A 75 1.09 24.67 21.07
CA SER A 75 1.07 23.69 22.19
C SER A 75 -0.23 23.72 23.05
N GLU A 76 -1.39 23.90 22.39
CA GLU A 76 -2.68 24.09 23.11
C GLU A 76 -3.38 22.75 23.42
N TRP A 77 -2.99 21.67 22.81
CA TRP A 77 -3.63 20.36 22.99
C TRP A 77 -2.81 19.43 23.87
N GLU A 78 -3.50 18.57 24.60
CA GLU A 78 -2.86 17.50 25.37
C GLU A 78 -2.15 16.51 24.44
N GLU A 79 -1.03 15.92 24.89
CA GLU A 79 -0.16 15.04 24.11
C GLU A 79 -0.92 13.85 23.49
N ASP A 80 -1.92 13.30 24.22
CA ASP A 80 -2.72 12.15 23.78
C ASP A 80 -4.04 12.57 23.09
N SER A 81 -4.24 13.86 22.78
CA SER A 81 -5.43 14.30 22.07
C SER A 81 -5.44 13.88 20.61
N VAL A 82 -6.64 13.81 20.01
CA VAL A 82 -6.82 13.51 18.58
C VAL A 82 -6.14 14.57 17.71
N GLU A 83 -6.24 15.82 18.12
CA GLU A 83 -5.64 16.96 17.43
C GLU A 83 -4.12 16.84 17.41
N GLN A 84 -3.49 16.54 18.55
CA GLN A 84 -2.04 16.38 18.64
C GLN A 84 -1.54 15.18 17.84
N ALA A 85 -2.27 14.06 17.88
CA ALA A 85 -1.96 12.89 17.03
C ALA A 85 -2.04 13.23 15.55
N ASN A 86 -3.09 13.91 15.10
CA ASN A 86 -3.24 14.32 13.70
C ASN A 86 -2.13 15.28 13.25
N ILE A 87 -1.74 16.24 14.09
CA ILE A 87 -0.64 17.18 13.78
C ILE A 87 0.68 16.41 13.62
N ARG A 88 0.99 15.51 14.56
CA ARG A 88 2.20 14.70 14.52
C ARG A 88 2.28 13.84 13.26
N GLU A 89 1.22 13.11 12.93
CA GLU A 89 1.16 12.26 11.75
C GLU A 89 1.23 13.09 10.44
N ALA A 90 0.53 14.22 10.40
CA ALA A 90 0.58 15.13 9.26
C ALA A 90 1.97 15.73 9.07
N ARG A 91 2.69 16.06 10.15
CA ARG A 91 4.07 16.54 10.11
C ARG A 91 5.00 15.45 9.57
N HIS A 92 4.90 14.23 10.08
CA HIS A 92 5.71 13.12 9.64
C HIS A 92 5.56 12.88 8.13
N GLU A 93 4.33 12.83 7.64
CA GLU A 93 4.06 12.64 6.21
C GLU A 93 4.51 13.84 5.37
N TYR A 94 4.25 15.08 5.82
CA TYR A 94 4.69 16.29 5.14
C TYR A 94 6.22 16.32 4.97
N ASP A 95 6.96 16.08 6.05
CA ASP A 95 8.43 16.10 6.04
C ASP A 95 9.01 14.98 5.16
N ARG A 96 8.32 13.85 5.10
CA ARG A 96 8.68 12.72 4.24
C ARG A 96 8.43 13.03 2.77
N MET A 97 7.23 13.53 2.45
CA MET A 97 6.85 13.85 1.06
C MET A 97 7.63 15.03 0.47
N THR A 98 7.99 16.03 1.27
CA THR A 98 8.79 17.18 0.81
C THR A 98 10.22 16.83 0.44
N LYS A 99 10.77 15.71 0.93
CA LYS A 99 12.08 15.19 0.51
C LYS A 99 12.06 14.58 -0.89
N LEU A 100 10.90 14.15 -1.37
CA LEU A 100 10.77 13.45 -2.64
C LEU A 100 10.59 14.45 -3.80
N PRO A 101 11.44 14.41 -4.85
CA PRO A 101 11.17 15.16 -6.05
C PRO A 101 9.87 14.69 -6.72
N ARG A 102 9.02 15.62 -7.14
CA ARG A 102 7.76 15.32 -7.83
C ARG A 102 7.95 14.35 -9.00
N GLN A 103 8.99 14.56 -9.81
CA GLN A 103 9.28 13.69 -10.94
C GLN A 103 9.54 12.22 -10.55
N LEU A 104 10.19 12.00 -9.39
CA LEU A 104 10.41 10.66 -8.87
C LEU A 104 9.09 10.00 -8.47
N VAL A 105 8.18 10.74 -7.82
CA VAL A 105 6.85 10.24 -7.43
C VAL A 105 6.02 9.87 -8.65
N GLU A 106 6.01 10.73 -9.68
CA GLU A 106 5.33 10.50 -10.95
C GLU A 106 5.89 9.26 -11.68
N GLU A 107 7.22 9.12 -11.73
CA GLU A 107 7.86 7.99 -12.41
C GLU A 107 7.69 6.66 -11.64
N LEU A 108 7.71 6.68 -10.31
CA LEU A 108 7.40 5.51 -9.48
C LEU A 108 5.99 5.00 -9.78
N SER A 109 4.99 5.88 -9.81
CA SER A 109 3.60 5.54 -10.13
C SER A 109 3.47 4.97 -11.55
N ARG A 110 4.09 5.63 -12.54
CA ARG A 110 4.07 5.19 -13.93
C ARG A 110 4.69 3.79 -14.10
N VAL A 111 5.87 3.59 -13.53
CA VAL A 111 6.59 2.31 -13.63
C VAL A 111 5.86 1.22 -12.87
N ALA A 112 5.23 1.50 -11.72
CA ALA A 112 4.43 0.55 -10.98
C ALA A 112 3.30 -0.04 -11.86
N THR A 113 2.52 0.84 -12.53
CA THR A 113 1.44 0.42 -13.42
C THR A 113 1.95 -0.43 -14.59
N LEU A 114 2.96 0.04 -15.32
CA LEU A 114 3.48 -0.68 -16.49
C LEU A 114 4.16 -2.00 -16.12
N SER A 115 4.89 -2.02 -15.00
CA SER A 115 5.55 -3.23 -14.51
C SER A 115 4.54 -4.28 -14.04
N HIS A 116 3.41 -3.88 -13.47
CA HIS A 116 2.34 -4.80 -13.10
C HIS A 116 1.77 -5.53 -14.30
N HIS A 117 1.45 -4.83 -15.39
CA HIS A 117 0.99 -5.46 -16.64
C HIS A 117 2.05 -6.42 -17.24
N ALA A 118 3.31 -5.99 -17.26
CA ALA A 118 4.41 -6.83 -17.72
C ALA A 118 4.57 -8.10 -16.85
N TRP A 119 4.44 -7.96 -15.52
CA TRP A 119 4.50 -9.06 -14.58
C TRP A 119 3.36 -10.06 -14.77
N VAL A 120 2.11 -9.58 -14.92
CA VAL A 120 0.94 -10.45 -15.15
C VAL A 120 1.15 -11.32 -16.38
N LYS A 121 1.61 -10.71 -17.49
CA LYS A 121 1.91 -11.43 -18.72
C LYS A 121 3.07 -12.42 -18.55
N ALA A 122 4.20 -11.96 -18.04
CA ALA A 122 5.40 -12.77 -17.85
C ALA A 122 5.14 -13.97 -16.92
N ARG A 123 4.36 -13.76 -15.85
CA ARG A 123 3.95 -14.85 -14.94
C ARG A 123 3.07 -15.89 -15.63
N LYS A 124 2.08 -15.44 -16.41
CA LYS A 124 1.16 -16.32 -17.15
C LYS A 124 1.92 -17.18 -18.17
N GLU A 125 2.91 -16.59 -18.83
CA GLU A 125 3.70 -17.21 -19.90
C GLU A 125 4.97 -17.91 -19.38
N ASN A 126 5.24 -17.80 -18.05
CA ASN A 126 6.47 -18.29 -17.39
C ASN A 126 7.75 -17.72 -18.04
N GLN A 127 7.73 -16.42 -18.36
CA GLN A 127 8.80 -15.68 -19.05
C GLN A 127 9.36 -14.57 -18.14
N PHE A 128 10.18 -14.92 -17.16
CA PHE A 128 10.75 -13.94 -16.21
C PHE A 128 11.55 -12.83 -16.92
N ASN A 129 12.25 -13.16 -18.00
CA ASN A 129 13.07 -12.20 -18.74
C ASN A 129 12.27 -11.04 -19.33
N ASP A 130 10.97 -11.20 -19.58
CA ASP A 130 10.10 -10.11 -20.04
C ASP A 130 9.78 -9.11 -18.92
N PHE A 131 9.83 -9.57 -17.67
CA PHE A 131 9.63 -8.72 -16.48
C PHE A 131 10.93 -8.10 -15.95
N LEU A 132 12.08 -8.75 -16.15
CA LEU A 132 13.37 -8.35 -15.57
C LEU A 132 13.71 -6.86 -15.78
N PRO A 133 13.56 -6.26 -16.98
CA PRO A 133 13.88 -4.83 -17.19
C PRO A 133 13.01 -3.89 -16.32
N TRP A 134 11.77 -4.26 -16.06
CA TRP A 134 10.85 -3.51 -15.20
C TRP A 134 11.25 -3.61 -13.73
N LEU A 135 11.65 -4.80 -13.29
CA LEU A 135 12.17 -5.02 -11.94
C LEU A 135 13.44 -4.20 -11.70
N GLU A 136 14.39 -4.20 -12.63
CA GLU A 136 15.62 -3.41 -12.54
C GLU A 136 15.32 -1.92 -12.47
N LYS A 137 14.40 -1.43 -13.31
CA LYS A 137 13.97 -0.03 -13.29
C LYS A 137 13.33 0.35 -11.96
N MET A 138 12.42 -0.49 -11.43
CA MET A 138 11.77 -0.25 -10.14
C MET A 138 12.80 -0.24 -8.99
N ILE A 139 13.76 -1.16 -8.98
CA ILE A 139 14.84 -1.17 -7.98
C ILE A 139 15.68 0.11 -8.06
N GLY A 140 15.98 0.60 -9.27
CA GLY A 140 16.65 1.87 -9.47
C GLY A 140 15.90 3.04 -8.82
N LEU A 141 14.61 3.18 -9.13
CA LEU A 141 13.74 4.23 -8.57
C LEU A 141 13.60 4.12 -7.04
N LYS A 142 13.48 2.89 -6.49
CA LYS A 142 13.44 2.69 -5.04
C LYS A 142 14.76 3.06 -4.35
N ARG A 143 15.89 2.88 -5.00
CA ARG A 143 17.19 3.37 -4.49
C ARG A 143 17.26 4.89 -4.51
N GLU A 144 16.74 5.55 -5.55
CA GLU A 144 16.63 7.01 -5.59
C GLU A 144 15.69 7.53 -4.50
N GLN A 145 14.55 6.87 -4.30
CA GLN A 145 13.62 7.18 -3.22
C GLN A 145 14.31 7.05 -1.84
N ALA A 146 15.01 5.94 -1.61
CA ALA A 146 15.75 5.75 -0.36
C ALA A 146 16.82 6.81 -0.12
N ALA A 147 17.53 7.23 -1.17
CA ALA A 147 18.53 8.27 -1.07
C ALA A 147 17.92 9.65 -0.74
N ALA A 148 16.73 9.95 -1.30
CA ALA A 148 16.00 11.20 -1.01
C ALA A 148 15.44 11.23 0.43
N LEU A 149 14.93 10.10 0.92
CA LEU A 149 14.33 9.99 2.26
C LEU A 149 15.36 9.87 3.37
N GLY A 150 16.51 9.24 3.09
CA GLY A 150 17.51 8.87 4.06
C GLY A 150 18.11 10.05 4.84
N SER A 151 18.57 9.76 6.05
CA SER A 151 19.31 10.66 6.90
C SER A 151 20.69 10.09 7.25
N GLU A 152 21.57 10.93 7.81
CA GLU A 152 22.92 10.50 8.22
C GLU A 152 22.85 9.33 9.21
N GLY A 153 23.58 8.27 8.94
CA GLY A 153 23.63 7.05 9.77
C GLY A 153 22.50 6.04 9.52
N GLN A 154 21.53 6.36 8.67
CA GLN A 154 20.42 5.47 8.32
C GLN A 154 20.77 4.63 7.08
N THR A 155 20.39 3.35 7.07
CA THR A 155 20.53 2.52 5.86
C THR A 155 19.46 2.87 4.82
N ALA A 156 19.75 2.58 3.55
CA ALA A 156 18.73 2.75 2.48
C ALA A 156 17.48 1.90 2.73
N TYR A 157 17.63 0.76 3.39
CA TYR A 157 16.50 -0.10 3.75
C TYR A 157 15.64 0.55 4.85
N ASP A 158 16.26 1.12 5.88
CA ASP A 158 15.55 1.78 6.99
C ASP A 158 14.77 3.00 6.49
N ALA A 159 15.32 3.76 5.52
CA ALA A 159 14.62 4.89 4.90
C ALA A 159 13.31 4.47 4.18
N LEU A 160 13.28 3.27 3.60
CA LEU A 160 12.07 2.71 2.98
C LEU A 160 11.17 1.98 3.98
N LEU A 161 11.75 1.43 5.04
CA LEU A 161 11.02 0.73 6.10
C LEU A 161 10.05 1.66 6.84
N ASP A 162 10.41 2.92 7.00
CA ASP A 162 9.59 3.94 7.66
C ASP A 162 8.17 4.11 7.07
N GLU A 163 7.99 3.74 5.79
CA GLU A 163 6.67 3.72 5.13
C GLU A 163 5.73 2.67 5.75
N TYR A 164 6.26 1.60 6.31
CA TYR A 164 5.52 0.44 6.83
C TYR A 164 5.52 0.38 8.35
N GLU A 165 6.64 0.75 8.96
CA GLU A 165 6.90 0.72 10.40
C GLU A 165 7.60 2.03 10.80
N PRO A 166 6.85 3.13 10.98
CA PRO A 166 7.42 4.43 11.33
C PRO A 166 8.33 4.38 12.55
N GLY A 167 9.56 4.86 12.38
CA GLY A 167 10.58 4.88 13.45
C GLY A 167 11.29 3.55 13.73
N ALA A 168 10.93 2.45 13.05
CA ALA A 168 11.64 1.19 13.16
C ALA A 168 12.96 1.21 12.37
N THR A 169 13.95 0.47 12.86
CA THR A 169 15.20 0.23 12.15
C THR A 169 15.40 -1.27 11.89
N SER A 170 16.18 -1.60 10.87
CA SER A 170 16.55 -2.98 10.58
C SER A 170 17.24 -3.66 11.77
N GLU A 171 18.00 -2.90 12.57
CA GLU A 171 18.64 -3.40 13.78
C GLU A 171 17.60 -3.79 14.86
N MET A 172 16.61 -2.94 15.12
CA MET A 172 15.52 -3.23 16.07
C MET A 172 14.73 -4.47 15.66
N ILE A 173 14.42 -4.59 14.36
CA ILE A 173 13.72 -5.75 13.82
C ILE A 173 14.55 -7.02 13.93
N GLU A 174 15.85 -6.97 13.62
CA GLU A 174 16.74 -8.13 13.75
C GLU A 174 16.86 -8.58 15.23
N GLN A 175 16.93 -7.64 16.16
CA GLN A 175 16.94 -7.95 17.61
C GLN A 175 15.64 -8.66 18.04
N ALA A 176 14.48 -8.22 17.54
CA ALA A 176 13.19 -8.84 17.84
C ALA A 176 13.03 -10.21 17.16
N PHE A 177 13.48 -10.35 15.92
CA PHE A 177 13.24 -11.57 15.12
C PHE A 177 14.29 -12.66 15.34
N THR A 178 15.50 -12.34 15.78
CA THR A 178 16.53 -13.36 15.98
C THR A 178 16.13 -14.44 17.00
N PRO A 179 15.59 -14.13 18.19
CA PRO A 179 15.09 -15.14 19.12
C PRO A 179 13.94 -15.94 18.53
N LEU A 180 12.99 -15.27 17.88
CA LEU A 180 11.82 -15.90 17.25
C LEU A 180 12.26 -16.88 16.15
N ARG A 181 13.16 -16.49 15.26
CA ARG A 181 13.71 -17.33 14.19
C ARG A 181 14.35 -18.59 14.76
N ASN A 182 15.14 -18.47 15.81
CA ASN A 182 15.81 -19.62 16.41
C ASN A 182 14.84 -20.68 16.92
N GLU A 183 13.72 -20.28 17.51
CA GLU A 183 12.68 -21.21 17.96
C GLU A 183 11.84 -21.75 16.82
N LEU A 184 11.48 -20.90 15.84
CA LEU A 184 10.71 -21.33 14.65
C LEU A 184 11.50 -22.33 13.79
N VAL A 185 12.81 -22.16 13.64
CA VAL A 185 13.63 -23.12 12.87
C VAL A 185 13.59 -24.49 13.52
N LYS A 186 13.69 -24.58 14.85
CA LYS A 186 13.58 -25.86 15.60
C LYS A 186 12.22 -26.49 15.39
N LEU A 187 11.14 -25.69 15.50
CA LEU A 187 9.77 -26.18 15.30
C LEU A 187 9.55 -26.70 13.88
N VAL A 188 9.97 -25.95 12.87
CA VAL A 188 9.85 -26.35 11.45
C VAL A 188 10.67 -27.63 11.17
N SER A 189 11.87 -27.74 11.75
CA SER A 189 12.68 -28.95 11.64
C SER A 189 11.99 -30.15 12.28
N ALA A 190 11.46 -30.01 13.49
CA ALA A 190 10.71 -31.09 14.15
C ALA A 190 9.46 -31.52 13.37
N ILE A 191 8.72 -30.58 12.77
CA ILE A 191 7.57 -30.88 11.91
C ILE A 191 8.02 -31.68 10.68
N LYS A 192 9.10 -31.28 10.01
CA LYS A 192 9.65 -32.01 8.84
C LYS A 192 10.13 -33.42 9.21
N GLU A 193 10.82 -33.55 10.35
CA GLU A 193 11.37 -34.82 10.83
C GLU A 193 10.29 -35.79 11.34
N SER A 194 9.11 -35.28 11.71
CA SER A 194 8.00 -36.11 12.16
C SER A 194 7.49 -37.07 11.08
N GLY A 195 7.76 -36.79 9.81
CA GLY A 195 7.23 -37.53 8.68
C GLY A 195 5.71 -37.47 8.50
N ILE A 196 5.01 -36.69 9.33
CA ILE A 196 3.56 -36.50 9.24
C ILE A 196 3.27 -35.53 8.10
N VAL A 197 2.66 -36.05 7.03
CA VAL A 197 2.20 -35.24 5.89
C VAL A 197 0.69 -35.10 5.98
N PRO A 198 0.15 -33.88 6.16
CA PRO A 198 -1.29 -33.67 6.12
C PRO A 198 -1.90 -34.12 4.79
N ASP A 199 -3.09 -34.70 4.81
CA ASP A 199 -3.83 -34.99 3.59
C ASP A 199 -4.35 -33.68 2.96
N VAL A 200 -3.68 -33.24 1.90
CA VAL A 200 -4.06 -32.04 1.14
C VAL A 200 -4.99 -32.33 -0.04
N SER A 201 -5.40 -33.62 -0.23
CA SER A 201 -6.31 -33.99 -1.32
C SER A 201 -7.62 -33.22 -1.29
N LEU A 202 -8.05 -32.83 -0.08
CA LEU A 202 -9.20 -31.96 0.14
C LEU A 202 -9.05 -30.60 -0.60
N LEU A 203 -7.85 -30.03 -0.62
CA LEU A 203 -7.59 -28.71 -1.21
C LEU A 203 -7.47 -28.74 -2.73
N THR A 204 -7.19 -29.92 -3.30
CA THR A 204 -6.96 -30.12 -4.74
C THR A 204 -8.13 -30.79 -5.48
N ARG A 205 -9.24 -31.02 -4.80
CA ARG A 205 -10.48 -31.46 -5.44
C ARG A 205 -10.98 -30.41 -6.43
N ARG A 206 -11.79 -30.87 -7.38
CA ARG A 206 -12.44 -29.92 -8.28
C ARG A 206 -13.53 -29.15 -7.53
N TYR A 207 -13.32 -27.83 -7.42
CA TYR A 207 -14.27 -26.88 -6.86
C TYR A 207 -14.70 -25.91 -7.98
N PRO A 208 -15.91 -26.02 -8.55
CA PRO A 208 -16.37 -25.12 -9.58
C PRO A 208 -16.25 -23.65 -9.18
N VAL A 209 -15.77 -22.79 -10.07
CA VAL A 209 -15.50 -21.38 -9.80
C VAL A 209 -16.73 -20.66 -9.21
N GLU A 210 -17.92 -20.98 -9.71
CA GLU A 210 -19.18 -20.41 -9.21
C GLU A 210 -19.41 -20.75 -7.74
N LYS A 211 -19.07 -21.99 -7.33
CA LYS A 211 -19.20 -22.41 -5.93
C LYS A 211 -18.17 -21.76 -5.02
N GLN A 212 -16.94 -21.56 -5.52
CA GLN A 212 -15.94 -20.79 -4.80
C GLN A 212 -16.40 -19.34 -4.61
N ARG A 213 -16.99 -18.72 -5.65
CA ARG A 213 -17.55 -17.37 -5.57
C ARG A 213 -18.69 -17.27 -4.54
N GLU A 214 -19.66 -18.18 -4.59
CA GLU A 214 -20.77 -18.25 -3.60
C GLU A 214 -20.21 -18.37 -2.17
N PHE A 215 -19.21 -19.23 -1.97
CA PHE A 215 -18.56 -19.41 -0.67
C PHE A 215 -17.85 -18.12 -0.22
N SER A 216 -17.05 -17.50 -1.09
CA SER A 216 -16.33 -16.27 -0.78
C SER A 216 -17.26 -15.13 -0.37
N LEU A 217 -18.37 -14.94 -1.10
CA LEU A 217 -19.40 -13.95 -0.76
C LEU A 217 -20.01 -14.26 0.62
N SER A 218 -20.42 -15.51 0.84
CA SER A 218 -21.01 -15.92 2.12
C SER A 218 -20.04 -15.80 3.30
N ALA A 219 -18.75 -16.12 3.08
CA ALA A 219 -17.73 -15.99 4.10
C ALA A 219 -17.48 -14.51 4.46
N ALA A 220 -17.35 -13.64 3.44
CA ALA A 220 -17.18 -12.21 3.64
C ALA A 220 -18.37 -11.60 4.42
N GLU A 221 -19.60 -11.94 4.05
CA GLU A 221 -20.80 -11.49 4.75
C GLU A 221 -20.82 -11.95 6.22
N LYS A 222 -20.44 -13.22 6.48
CA LYS A 222 -20.43 -13.80 7.84
C LYS A 222 -19.39 -13.15 8.76
N ILE A 223 -18.29 -12.65 8.23
CA ILE A 223 -17.30 -11.90 9.02
C ILE A 223 -17.63 -10.41 9.12
N GLY A 224 -18.78 -9.97 8.61
CA GLY A 224 -19.28 -8.61 8.74
C GLY A 224 -18.95 -7.66 7.58
N PHE A 225 -18.49 -8.19 6.43
CA PHE A 225 -18.30 -7.35 5.25
C PHE A 225 -19.64 -6.87 4.70
N ASP A 226 -19.84 -5.56 4.63
CA ASP A 226 -21.05 -4.94 4.10
C ASP A 226 -20.95 -4.74 2.59
N PHE A 227 -21.69 -5.52 1.82
CA PHE A 227 -21.74 -5.40 0.36
C PHE A 227 -22.50 -4.16 -0.15
N ASN A 228 -23.11 -3.36 0.73
CA ASN A 228 -23.60 -2.02 0.36
C ASN A 228 -22.46 -0.98 0.41
N ALA A 229 -21.40 -1.26 1.19
CA ALA A 229 -20.23 -0.41 1.34
C ALA A 229 -18.97 -1.02 0.71
N GLY A 230 -19.12 -2.06 -0.12
CA GLY A 230 -17.99 -2.68 -0.79
C GLY A 230 -18.41 -3.71 -1.83
N ARG A 231 -17.40 -4.29 -2.51
CA ARG A 231 -17.61 -5.31 -3.54
C ARG A 231 -16.46 -6.31 -3.60
N LEU A 232 -16.71 -7.48 -4.19
CA LEU A 232 -15.74 -8.53 -4.44
C LEU A 232 -15.57 -8.74 -5.94
N ASP A 233 -14.34 -8.58 -6.45
CA ASP A 233 -13.97 -8.73 -7.84
C ASP A 233 -12.80 -9.72 -8.03
N ILE A 234 -12.45 -10.01 -9.28
CA ILE A 234 -11.34 -10.91 -9.61
C ILE A 234 -10.13 -10.08 -10.03
N ALA A 235 -8.96 -10.41 -9.48
CA ALA A 235 -7.68 -9.83 -9.88
C ALA A 235 -6.61 -10.90 -10.05
N ALA A 236 -5.55 -10.59 -10.79
CA ALA A 236 -4.40 -11.49 -10.97
C ALA A 236 -3.66 -11.75 -9.64
N HIS A 237 -3.57 -10.73 -8.79
CA HIS A 237 -3.07 -10.79 -7.43
C HIS A 237 -4.11 -10.22 -6.48
N PRO A 238 -4.69 -11.04 -5.56
CA PRO A 238 -5.71 -10.56 -4.63
C PRO A 238 -5.23 -9.43 -3.73
N PHE A 239 -6.08 -8.43 -3.54
CA PHE A 239 -5.85 -7.29 -2.65
C PHE A 239 -7.15 -6.80 -2.03
N CYS A 240 -7.04 -5.96 -1.02
CA CYS A 240 -8.15 -5.21 -0.44
C CYS A 240 -7.73 -3.74 -0.35
N SER A 241 -8.55 -2.84 -0.88
CA SER A 241 -8.30 -1.40 -0.82
C SER A 241 -9.56 -0.64 -0.40
N GLY A 242 -9.40 0.36 0.47
CA GLY A 242 -10.41 1.37 0.76
C GLY A 242 -10.30 2.51 -0.25
N ILE A 243 -11.36 2.78 -1.00
CA ILE A 243 -11.41 3.96 -1.86
C ILE A 243 -11.75 5.21 -1.04
N GLY A 244 -12.64 5.02 -0.07
CA GLY A 244 -13.09 6.09 0.82
C GLY A 244 -14.20 5.59 1.73
N PRO A 245 -14.80 6.47 2.55
CA PRO A 245 -15.91 6.09 3.41
C PRO A 245 -17.05 5.45 2.63
N GLY A 246 -17.41 4.21 2.98
CA GLY A 246 -18.48 3.46 2.33
C GLY A 246 -18.11 2.84 0.98
N ASP A 247 -16.81 2.74 0.62
CA ASP A 247 -16.36 2.06 -0.58
C ASP A 247 -15.09 1.24 -0.32
N CYS A 248 -15.23 -0.06 -0.07
CA CYS A 248 -14.14 -1.02 0.11
C CYS A 248 -14.11 -2.03 -1.04
N ARG A 249 -12.96 -2.24 -1.65
CA ARG A 249 -12.76 -3.12 -2.81
C ARG A 249 -11.95 -4.33 -2.41
N LEU A 250 -12.64 -5.48 -2.30
CA LEU A 250 -12.05 -6.80 -2.10
C LEU A 250 -11.79 -7.43 -3.46
N THR A 251 -10.67 -8.08 -3.64
CA THR A 251 -10.41 -8.90 -4.82
C THR A 251 -9.98 -10.30 -4.42
N THR A 252 -10.22 -11.25 -5.31
CA THR A 252 -9.85 -12.65 -5.13
C THR A 252 -9.42 -13.26 -6.46
N ARG A 253 -8.94 -14.49 -6.40
CA ARG A 253 -8.59 -15.32 -7.55
C ARG A 253 -9.16 -16.71 -7.37
N TYR A 254 -9.73 -17.28 -8.40
CA TYR A 254 -10.31 -18.62 -8.39
C TYR A 254 -9.49 -19.59 -9.24
N ASP A 255 -9.38 -20.84 -8.75
CA ASP A 255 -8.81 -21.97 -9.46
C ASP A 255 -9.62 -23.21 -9.12
N GLU A 256 -10.12 -23.95 -10.13
CA GLU A 256 -10.96 -25.15 -9.90
C GLU A 256 -10.26 -26.25 -9.11
N HIS A 257 -8.93 -26.31 -9.15
CA HIS A 257 -8.12 -27.34 -8.50
C HIS A 257 -7.29 -26.83 -7.32
N HIS A 258 -7.51 -25.61 -6.92
CA HIS A 258 -6.81 -25.01 -5.79
C HIS A 258 -7.77 -24.14 -4.99
N PHE A 259 -8.33 -24.73 -3.93
CA PHE A 259 -9.17 -24.00 -2.98
C PHE A 259 -8.27 -23.44 -1.87
N PRO A 260 -8.12 -22.10 -1.75
CA PRO A 260 -7.29 -21.47 -0.73
C PRO A 260 -7.88 -21.56 0.67
#